data_a14678b6a2b5997ffbd2324d2c532684
#
_entry.id   a14678b6a2b5997ffbd2324d2c532684
#
_cell.length_a   1.000
_cell.length_b   1.000
_cell.length_c   1.000
_cell.angle_alpha   90.00
_cell.angle_beta   90.00
_cell.angle_gamma   90.00
#
_symmetry.space_group_name_H-M   'P 1'
#
loop_
_entity.id
_entity.type
_entity.pdbx_description
1 polymer ?
#
loop_
_entity_poly.entity_id
_entity_poly.type
_entity_poly.pdbx_seq_one_letter_code
_entity_poly.pdbx_strand_id
1 'polypeptide(L)'
;PLPRERPEETAKTPEPDGPEMPAEPRDYQVACPAVLAGRVEAKMLPPIEAPEDAPQCGAQSPLGLTGVLANGRMVPVSGGVVTDCGMASAMPDWIAAVDGYVFARENTRIAEVLVGTSYMCRNVNNGDGGNLSFHAFADALDVTGFRLEDGRTVKVADGWADADSAEGRLLRHAHGAACAQFTTVLGPEANALHHDHFHLDLGCHGKACTARLCE
;
A
#
# COMPACT_ATOMS: atom_id res chain seq x y z
N PRO A 1 53.74 54.29 -6.03
CA PRO A 1 53.41 52.97 -6.61
C PRO A 1 52.01 53.12 -7.21
N LEU A 2 51.93 52.94 -8.52
CA LEU A 2 50.70 52.96 -9.29
C LEU A 2 49.97 51.63 -9.08
N PRO A 3 48.63 51.59 -9.07
CA PRO A 3 47.84 50.36 -8.95
C PRO A 3 48.08 49.48 -10.21
N ARG A 4 48.30 48.18 -10.02
CA ARG A 4 48.34 47.23 -11.10
C ARG A 4 46.93 47.06 -11.72
N GLU A 5 46.88 47.22 -13.01
CA GLU A 5 45.67 46.94 -13.79
C GLU A 5 45.29 45.46 -13.64
N ARG A 6 44.00 45.21 -13.44
CA ARG A 6 43.41 43.87 -13.36
C ARG A 6 43.39 43.29 -14.78
N PRO A 7 43.80 42.01 -15.00
CA PRO A 7 43.72 41.40 -16.34
C PRO A 7 42.28 41.41 -16.81
N GLU A 8 42.02 41.78 -18.03
CA GLU A 8 40.75 41.65 -18.69
C GLU A 8 40.31 40.16 -18.69
N GLU A 9 39.13 39.90 -18.13
CA GLU A 9 38.46 38.65 -18.18
C GLU A 9 38.06 38.37 -19.65
N THR A 10 38.78 37.46 -20.31
CA THR A 10 38.42 37.02 -21.65
C THR A 10 37.00 36.40 -21.61
N ALA A 11 36.07 37.02 -22.33
CA ALA A 11 34.72 36.56 -22.50
C ALA A 11 34.77 35.09 -22.97
N LYS A 12 34.20 34.17 -22.15
CA LYS A 12 33.98 32.79 -22.56
C LYS A 12 33.10 32.80 -23.80
N THR A 13 33.63 32.27 -24.88
CA THR A 13 32.84 31.92 -26.07
C THR A 13 31.71 30.98 -25.63
N PRO A 14 30.44 31.23 -26.00
CA PRO A 14 29.39 30.27 -25.73
C PRO A 14 29.74 28.96 -26.40
N GLU A 15 29.73 27.86 -25.64
CA GLU A 15 29.76 26.54 -26.24
C GLU A 15 28.56 26.38 -27.16
N PRO A 16 28.71 25.80 -28.35
CA PRO A 16 27.58 25.56 -29.24
C PRO A 16 26.61 24.64 -28.51
N ASP A 17 25.35 25.07 -28.40
CA ASP A 17 24.25 24.23 -27.96
C ASP A 17 24.29 22.94 -28.76
N GLY A 18 24.64 21.83 -28.09
CA GLY A 18 24.48 20.50 -28.66
C GLY A 18 23.00 20.28 -29.00
N PRO A 19 22.69 19.41 -29.95
CA PRO A 19 21.30 19.17 -30.31
C PRO A 19 20.53 18.81 -29.04
N GLU A 20 19.55 19.65 -28.71
CA GLU A 20 18.62 19.43 -27.61
C GLU A 20 17.84 18.15 -27.95
N MET A 21 18.31 17.02 -27.40
CA MET A 21 17.55 15.78 -27.51
C MET A 21 16.24 16.01 -26.78
N PRO A 22 15.09 15.73 -27.42
CA PRO A 22 13.82 15.74 -26.71
C PRO A 22 14.00 14.85 -25.46
N ALA A 23 13.73 15.40 -24.30
CA ALA A 23 13.68 14.61 -23.08
C ALA A 23 12.49 13.65 -23.24
N GLU A 24 12.75 12.45 -23.76
CA GLU A 24 11.77 11.38 -23.65
C GLU A 24 11.50 11.19 -22.15
N PRO A 25 10.22 11.17 -21.74
CA PRO A 25 9.89 10.87 -20.34
C PRO A 25 10.53 9.52 -20.02
N ARG A 26 11.56 9.55 -19.17
CA ARG A 26 12.17 8.31 -18.69
C ARG A 26 11.28 7.81 -17.57
N ASP A 27 10.57 6.72 -17.82
CA ASP A 27 9.83 6.00 -16.81
C ASP A 27 10.80 5.41 -15.80
N TYR A 28 11.09 6.17 -14.75
CA TYR A 28 11.85 5.65 -13.61
C TYR A 28 10.93 4.82 -12.74
N GLN A 29 10.99 3.51 -12.91
CA GLN A 29 10.40 2.59 -11.94
C GLN A 29 11.31 2.51 -10.72
N VAL A 30 10.78 2.80 -9.54
CA VAL A 30 11.54 2.73 -8.30
C VAL A 30 11.55 1.29 -7.80
N ALA A 31 12.75 0.72 -7.60
CA ALA A 31 12.88 -0.60 -7.01
C ALA A 31 12.34 -0.62 -5.57
N CYS A 32 11.49 -1.61 -5.26
CA CYS A 32 10.93 -1.76 -3.93
C CYS A 32 11.86 -2.57 -3.01
N PRO A 33 12.37 -1.99 -1.90
CA PRO A 33 13.24 -2.69 -0.97
C PRO A 33 12.65 -3.98 -0.40
N ALA A 34 11.34 -4.03 -0.15
CA ALA A 34 10.68 -5.22 0.36
C ALA A 34 10.71 -6.40 -0.64
N VAL A 35 10.62 -6.10 -1.95
CA VAL A 35 10.78 -7.09 -3.02
C VAL A 35 12.22 -7.57 -3.09
N LEU A 36 13.19 -6.64 -3.09
CA LEU A 36 14.62 -6.96 -3.16
C LEU A 36 15.10 -7.78 -1.96
N ALA A 37 14.52 -7.54 -0.78
CA ALA A 37 14.82 -8.28 0.44
C ALA A 37 14.06 -9.63 0.55
N GLY A 38 13.22 -9.98 -0.43
CA GLY A 38 12.40 -11.20 -0.40
C GLY A 38 11.32 -11.18 0.69
N ARG A 39 10.96 -10.00 1.19
CA ARG A 39 9.87 -9.86 2.19
C ARG A 39 8.49 -9.97 1.57
N VAL A 40 8.39 -9.66 0.29
CA VAL A 40 7.16 -9.81 -0.50
C VAL A 40 7.48 -10.44 -1.84
N GLU A 41 6.55 -11.22 -2.36
CA GLU A 41 6.54 -11.71 -3.74
C GLU A 41 5.67 -10.79 -4.58
N ALA A 42 6.30 -10.02 -5.46
CA ALA A 42 5.60 -9.07 -6.31
C ALA A 42 6.35 -8.85 -7.63
N LYS A 43 5.60 -8.47 -8.65
CA LYS A 43 6.12 -8.06 -9.96
C LYS A 43 5.89 -6.57 -10.16
N MET A 44 6.86 -5.87 -10.70
CA MET A 44 6.64 -4.51 -11.20
C MET A 44 5.66 -4.56 -12.37
N LEU A 45 4.65 -3.71 -12.31
CA LEU A 45 3.69 -3.53 -13.40
C LEU A 45 4.02 -2.25 -14.17
N PRO A 46 3.55 -2.13 -15.43
CA PRO A 46 3.61 -0.85 -16.12
C PRO A 46 2.91 0.25 -15.31
N PRO A 47 3.33 1.52 -15.47
CA PRO A 47 2.59 2.65 -14.90
C PRO A 47 1.11 2.59 -15.22
N ILE A 48 0.27 2.96 -14.27
CA ILE A 48 -1.17 3.09 -14.49
C ILE A 48 -1.44 4.54 -14.82
N GLU A 49 -1.81 4.77 -16.08
CA GLU A 49 -2.16 6.10 -16.58
C GLU A 49 -3.49 6.57 -15.98
N ALA A 50 -3.56 7.86 -15.72
CA ALA A 50 -4.79 8.49 -15.26
C ALA A 50 -5.85 8.49 -16.37
N PRO A 51 -7.13 8.18 -16.07
CA PRO A 51 -8.22 8.41 -17.00
C PRO A 51 -8.36 9.90 -17.36
N GLU A 52 -8.83 10.21 -18.57
CA GLU A 52 -9.01 11.61 -19.03
C GLU A 52 -9.95 12.41 -18.11
N ASP A 53 -10.99 11.77 -17.58
CA ASP A 53 -11.98 12.34 -16.68
C ASP A 53 -11.54 12.37 -15.21
N ALA A 54 -10.43 11.70 -14.86
CA ALA A 54 -9.85 11.67 -13.52
C ALA A 54 -8.31 11.76 -13.55
N PRO A 55 -7.74 12.90 -13.99
CA PRO A 55 -6.32 13.05 -14.26
C PRO A 55 -5.41 12.97 -12.99
N GLN A 56 -5.99 12.94 -11.81
CA GLN A 56 -5.26 12.77 -10.55
C GLN A 56 -5.09 11.29 -10.15
N CYS A 57 -5.80 10.34 -10.74
CA CYS A 57 -5.63 8.91 -10.49
C CYS A 57 -4.34 8.38 -11.13
N GLY A 58 -3.96 7.18 -10.77
CA GLY A 58 -2.83 6.47 -11.39
C GLY A 58 -1.72 6.12 -10.42
N ALA A 59 -0.77 5.32 -10.88
CA ALA A 59 0.39 4.90 -10.10
C ALA A 59 1.62 4.75 -11.01
N GLN A 60 2.74 5.38 -10.63
CA GLN A 60 3.95 5.40 -11.47
C GLN A 60 4.77 4.10 -11.38
N SER A 61 4.76 3.44 -10.22
CA SER A 61 5.55 2.23 -9.98
C SER A 61 4.70 1.17 -9.25
N PRO A 62 3.56 0.75 -9.83
CA PRO A 62 2.68 -0.21 -9.18
C PRO A 62 3.29 -1.61 -9.16
N LEU A 63 2.96 -2.37 -8.13
CA LEU A 63 3.37 -3.75 -7.92
C LEU A 63 2.15 -4.67 -8.02
N GLY A 64 2.30 -5.77 -8.73
CA GLY A 64 1.39 -6.90 -8.65
C GLY A 64 1.83 -7.82 -7.50
N LEU A 65 1.23 -7.66 -6.33
CA LEU A 65 1.58 -8.40 -5.11
C LEU A 65 0.89 -9.77 -5.13
N THR A 66 1.65 -10.84 -4.90
CA THR A 66 1.15 -12.23 -4.87
C THR A 66 1.42 -12.94 -3.56
N GLY A 67 2.35 -12.45 -2.73
CA GLY A 67 2.66 -13.08 -1.45
C GLY A 67 3.42 -12.17 -0.50
N VAL A 68 3.32 -12.45 0.79
CA VAL A 68 4.02 -11.76 1.87
C VAL A 68 4.74 -12.75 2.77
N LEU A 69 5.99 -12.45 3.14
CA LEU A 69 6.76 -13.27 4.06
C LEU A 69 6.29 -13.02 5.50
N ALA A 70 5.78 -14.05 6.14
CA ALA A 70 5.35 -14.01 7.53
C ALA A 70 5.90 -15.23 8.28
N ASN A 71 6.61 -15.00 9.37
CA ASN A 71 7.18 -16.06 10.23
C ASN A 71 7.95 -17.15 9.47
N GLY A 72 8.75 -16.75 8.47
CA GLY A 72 9.57 -17.63 7.64
C GLY A 72 8.83 -18.38 6.53
N ARG A 73 7.57 -18.05 6.26
CA ARG A 73 6.73 -18.65 5.20
C ARG A 73 6.19 -17.56 4.28
N MET A 74 6.17 -17.85 2.99
CA MET A 74 5.48 -17.00 2.02
C MET A 74 3.98 -17.30 2.09
N VAL A 75 3.18 -16.33 2.51
CA VAL A 75 1.73 -16.40 2.60
C VAL A 75 1.15 -15.78 1.34
N PRO A 76 0.40 -16.54 0.53
CA PRO A 76 -0.27 -16.02 -0.66
C PRO A 76 -1.23 -14.87 -0.36
N VAL A 77 -1.35 -13.94 -1.31
CA VAL A 77 -2.35 -12.88 -1.32
C VAL A 77 -3.26 -13.08 -2.51
N SER A 78 -4.56 -13.21 -2.29
CA SER A 78 -5.54 -13.43 -3.36
C SER A 78 -5.94 -12.16 -4.09
N GLY A 79 -6.58 -12.29 -5.24
CA GLY A 79 -7.32 -11.21 -5.88
C GLY A 79 -6.53 -10.37 -6.89
N GLY A 80 -5.28 -10.72 -7.22
CA GLY A 80 -4.51 -9.96 -8.21
C GLY A 80 -4.26 -8.52 -7.74
N VAL A 81 -3.71 -8.38 -6.55
CA VAL A 81 -3.51 -7.11 -5.85
C VAL A 81 -2.56 -6.20 -6.60
N VAL A 82 -3.02 -4.99 -6.89
CA VAL A 82 -2.19 -3.89 -7.40
C VAL A 82 -1.97 -2.89 -6.28
N THR A 83 -0.71 -2.69 -5.90
CA THR A 83 -0.36 -1.83 -4.76
C THR A 83 0.95 -1.09 -5.01
N ASP A 84 1.30 -0.15 -4.14
CA ASP A 84 2.59 0.51 -4.17
C ASP A 84 3.63 -0.17 -3.25
N CYS A 85 4.85 0.34 -3.24
CA CYS A 85 5.92 -0.21 -2.42
C CYS A 85 5.72 0.06 -0.92
N GLY A 86 5.08 1.17 -0.55
CA GLY A 86 4.77 1.51 0.84
C GLY A 86 3.86 0.45 1.46
N MET A 87 2.71 0.25 0.83
CA MET A 87 1.73 -0.76 1.25
C MET A 87 2.33 -2.17 1.25
N ALA A 88 3.01 -2.57 0.17
CA ALA A 88 3.67 -3.87 0.08
C ALA A 88 4.68 -4.08 1.23
N SER A 89 5.39 -3.03 1.64
CA SER A 89 6.39 -3.09 2.72
C SER A 89 5.78 -3.20 4.13
N ALA A 90 4.56 -2.71 4.33
CA ALA A 90 3.85 -2.78 5.61
C ALA A 90 3.20 -4.16 5.88
N MET A 91 2.82 -4.87 4.81
CA MET A 91 2.11 -6.15 4.90
C MET A 91 2.84 -7.25 5.68
N PRO A 92 4.16 -7.50 5.52
CA PRO A 92 4.83 -8.63 6.18
C PRO A 92 4.77 -8.59 7.71
N ASP A 93 5.00 -7.45 8.34
CA ASP A 93 4.99 -7.32 9.80
C ASP A 93 3.57 -7.46 10.35
N TRP A 94 2.58 -6.94 9.65
CA TRP A 94 1.18 -7.13 9.98
C TRP A 94 0.77 -8.61 9.90
N ILE A 95 1.02 -9.26 8.76
CA ILE A 95 0.63 -10.67 8.57
C ILE A 95 1.41 -11.60 9.50
N ALA A 96 2.68 -11.28 9.81
CA ALA A 96 3.44 -12.04 10.81
C ALA A 96 2.80 -11.97 12.22
N ALA A 97 2.28 -10.81 12.62
CA ALA A 97 1.57 -10.66 13.90
C ALA A 97 0.27 -11.48 13.92
N VAL A 98 -0.52 -11.41 12.84
CA VAL A 98 -1.78 -12.16 12.72
C VAL A 98 -1.53 -13.67 12.68
N ASP A 99 -0.58 -14.14 11.86
CA ASP A 99 -0.21 -15.56 11.77
C ASP A 99 0.34 -16.10 13.10
N GLY A 100 1.12 -15.28 13.82
CA GLY A 100 1.61 -15.62 15.17
C GLY A 100 0.47 -15.80 16.17
N TYR A 101 -0.54 -14.93 16.12
CA TYR A 101 -1.74 -15.06 16.94
C TYR A 101 -2.51 -16.36 16.63
N VAL A 102 -2.78 -16.63 15.35
CA VAL A 102 -3.48 -17.84 14.90
C VAL A 102 -2.75 -19.09 15.36
N PHE A 103 -1.42 -19.12 15.20
CA PHE A 103 -0.61 -20.24 15.66
C PHE A 103 -0.70 -20.45 17.17
N ALA A 104 -0.57 -19.38 17.94
CA ALA A 104 -0.55 -19.47 19.40
C ALA A 104 -1.91 -19.83 20.02
N ARG A 105 -3.02 -19.41 19.36
CA ARG A 105 -4.37 -19.56 19.91
C ARG A 105 -5.13 -20.75 19.34
N GLU A 106 -4.87 -21.11 18.09
CA GLU A 106 -5.69 -22.06 17.34
C GLU A 106 -4.87 -23.22 16.75
N ASN A 107 -3.54 -23.21 16.97
CA ASN A 107 -2.62 -24.25 16.46
C ASN A 107 -2.76 -24.49 14.96
N THR A 108 -3.03 -23.46 14.21
CA THR A 108 -3.07 -23.42 12.74
C THR A 108 -2.30 -22.20 12.23
N ARG A 109 -2.30 -21.94 10.93
CA ARG A 109 -1.57 -20.84 10.28
C ARG A 109 -2.44 -20.16 9.25
N ILE A 110 -2.06 -18.95 8.84
CA ILE A 110 -2.66 -18.30 7.67
C ILE A 110 -2.16 -19.01 6.42
N ALA A 111 -3.09 -19.51 5.61
CA ALA A 111 -2.84 -20.11 4.29
C ALA A 111 -2.90 -19.07 3.18
N GLU A 112 -3.75 -18.03 3.33
CA GLU A 112 -3.93 -16.98 2.33
C GLU A 112 -4.57 -15.72 2.95
N VAL A 113 -4.13 -14.54 2.50
CA VAL A 113 -4.81 -13.26 2.78
C VAL A 113 -5.81 -12.98 1.67
N LEU A 114 -7.07 -12.74 2.03
CA LEU A 114 -8.15 -12.47 1.08
C LEU A 114 -8.32 -10.97 0.90
N VAL A 115 -8.04 -10.47 -0.31
CA VAL A 115 -8.16 -9.06 -0.68
C VAL A 115 -9.35 -8.88 -1.62
N GLY A 116 -10.18 -7.89 -1.35
CA GLY A 116 -11.31 -7.48 -2.19
C GLY A 116 -10.86 -6.44 -3.21
N THR A 117 -10.64 -5.20 -2.77
CA THR A 117 -10.26 -4.09 -3.63
C THR A 117 -8.80 -3.68 -3.38
N SER A 118 -8.08 -3.33 -4.44
CA SER A 118 -6.77 -2.70 -4.37
C SER A 118 -6.78 -1.39 -5.17
N TYR A 119 -6.19 -1.32 -6.37
CA TYR A 119 -6.30 -0.12 -7.19
C TYR A 119 -7.72 0.08 -7.74
N MET A 120 -8.27 1.28 -7.53
CA MET A 120 -9.54 1.73 -8.10
C MET A 120 -9.60 3.25 -8.14
N CYS A 121 -9.69 3.84 -9.34
CA CYS A 121 -9.87 5.28 -9.50
C CYS A 121 -11.30 5.69 -9.07
N ARG A 122 -11.43 6.22 -7.87
CA ARG A 122 -12.71 6.67 -7.28
C ARG A 122 -12.50 7.68 -6.16
N ASN A 123 -13.53 8.42 -5.83
CA ASN A 123 -13.54 9.26 -4.63
C ASN A 123 -13.71 8.43 -3.35
N VAL A 124 -13.36 9.03 -2.22
CA VAL A 124 -13.62 8.48 -0.89
C VAL A 124 -15.10 8.13 -0.77
N ASN A 125 -15.40 6.94 -0.24
CA ASN A 125 -16.76 6.43 -0.03
C ASN A 125 -17.62 6.37 -1.31
N ASN A 126 -17.01 6.23 -2.49
CA ASN A 126 -17.70 6.25 -3.79
C ASN A 126 -18.57 7.50 -4.01
N GLY A 127 -18.18 8.63 -3.42
CA GLY A 127 -18.91 9.90 -3.56
C GLY A 127 -18.79 10.49 -4.97
N ASP A 128 -19.81 11.25 -5.39
CA ASP A 128 -19.83 11.96 -6.68
C ASP A 128 -18.84 13.14 -6.74
N GLY A 129 -18.15 13.45 -5.64
CA GLY A 129 -17.16 14.52 -5.52
C GLY A 129 -16.36 14.40 -4.22
N GLY A 130 -15.44 15.33 -4.00
CA GLY A 130 -14.57 15.34 -2.81
C GLY A 130 -13.15 14.84 -3.11
N ASN A 131 -12.47 14.31 -2.10
CA ASN A 131 -11.11 13.80 -2.24
C ASN A 131 -11.10 12.41 -2.89
N LEU A 132 -10.07 12.16 -3.70
CA LEU A 132 -9.80 10.80 -4.19
C LEU A 132 -9.46 9.87 -3.03
N SER A 133 -9.91 8.63 -3.15
CA SER A 133 -9.50 7.53 -2.26
C SER A 133 -8.03 7.16 -2.50
N PHE A 134 -7.34 6.66 -1.48
CA PHE A 134 -5.98 6.13 -1.63
C PHE A 134 -5.92 4.91 -2.56
N HIS A 135 -7.02 4.21 -2.79
CA HIS A 135 -7.14 3.21 -3.86
C HIS A 135 -6.81 3.78 -5.24
N ALA A 136 -7.09 5.07 -5.49
CA ALA A 136 -6.80 5.73 -6.76
C ALA A 136 -5.30 5.90 -7.07
N PHE A 137 -4.44 5.64 -6.07
CA PHE A 137 -2.99 5.75 -6.15
C PHE A 137 -2.28 4.41 -5.91
N ALA A 138 -3.02 3.30 -5.80
CA ALA A 138 -2.55 1.98 -5.36
C ALA A 138 -1.95 1.98 -3.93
N ASP A 139 -2.29 2.96 -3.10
CA ASP A 139 -1.84 3.15 -1.71
C ASP A 139 -2.94 2.75 -0.70
N ALA A 140 -3.80 1.81 -1.07
CA ALA A 140 -4.80 1.22 -0.19
C ALA A 140 -5.15 -0.22 -0.57
N LEU A 141 -5.57 -1.00 0.44
CA LEU A 141 -6.06 -2.37 0.31
C LEU A 141 -7.30 -2.58 1.16
N ASP A 142 -8.31 -3.27 0.59
CA ASP A 142 -9.48 -3.75 1.32
C ASP A 142 -9.30 -5.25 1.58
N VAL A 143 -9.01 -5.63 2.83
CA VAL A 143 -8.83 -7.03 3.23
C VAL A 143 -10.14 -7.58 3.77
N THR A 144 -10.65 -8.61 3.10
CA THR A 144 -11.97 -9.22 3.43
C THR A 144 -11.85 -10.38 4.42
N GLY A 145 -10.65 -10.89 4.68
CA GLY A 145 -10.43 -11.99 5.62
C GLY A 145 -9.19 -12.82 5.38
N PHE A 146 -9.20 -14.03 5.92
CA PHE A 146 -8.08 -14.97 5.90
C PHE A 146 -8.57 -16.39 5.64
N ARG A 147 -7.84 -17.16 4.83
CA ARG A 147 -7.96 -18.61 4.79
C ARG A 147 -6.92 -19.21 5.70
N LEU A 148 -7.29 -20.22 6.48
CA LEU A 148 -6.41 -20.90 7.41
C LEU A 148 -5.99 -22.27 6.85
N GLU A 149 -4.87 -22.81 7.32
CA GLU A 149 -4.37 -24.14 6.86
C GLU A 149 -5.27 -25.30 7.29
N ASP A 150 -6.09 -25.13 8.33
CA ASP A 150 -7.08 -26.12 8.74
C ASP A 150 -8.34 -26.15 7.85
N GLY A 151 -8.38 -25.31 6.80
CA GLY A 151 -9.45 -25.23 5.82
C GLY A 151 -10.53 -24.21 6.12
N ARG A 152 -10.54 -23.61 7.31
CA ARG A 152 -11.47 -22.52 7.64
C ARG A 152 -11.19 -21.27 6.82
N THR A 153 -12.26 -20.52 6.51
CA THR A 153 -12.19 -19.19 5.95
C THR A 153 -12.84 -18.23 6.93
N VAL A 154 -12.06 -17.29 7.44
CA VAL A 154 -12.50 -16.27 8.40
C VAL A 154 -12.69 -14.97 7.64
N LYS A 155 -13.93 -14.54 7.47
CA LYS A 155 -14.29 -13.29 6.76
C LYS A 155 -14.73 -12.23 7.75
N VAL A 156 -14.39 -10.97 7.46
CA VAL A 156 -14.84 -9.81 8.26
C VAL A 156 -16.36 -9.75 8.28
N ALA A 157 -17.02 -9.91 7.13
CA ALA A 157 -18.47 -9.90 7.00
C ALA A 157 -19.20 -10.86 7.95
N ASP A 158 -18.64 -12.04 8.15
CA ASP A 158 -19.31 -13.12 8.88
C ASP A 158 -18.88 -13.19 10.35
N GLY A 159 -17.58 -12.94 10.61
CA GLY A 159 -16.97 -13.19 11.92
C GLY A 159 -16.92 -11.97 12.85
N TRP A 160 -17.02 -10.75 12.31
CA TRP A 160 -16.86 -9.55 13.15
C TRP A 160 -17.94 -9.39 14.21
N ALA A 161 -19.18 -9.74 13.92
CA ALA A 161 -20.32 -9.49 14.82
C ALA A 161 -20.22 -10.24 16.16
N ASP A 162 -19.59 -11.44 16.21
CA ASP A 162 -19.40 -12.22 17.41
C ASP A 162 -17.97 -12.08 17.96
N ALA A 163 -17.77 -11.09 18.84
CA ALA A 163 -16.46 -10.79 19.43
C ALA A 163 -15.89 -11.95 20.28
N ASP A 164 -16.74 -12.83 20.80
CA ASP A 164 -16.36 -13.93 21.66
C ASP A 164 -16.04 -15.24 20.92
N SER A 165 -16.37 -15.32 19.63
CA SER A 165 -15.96 -16.43 18.76
C SER A 165 -14.45 -16.44 18.50
N ALA A 166 -13.92 -17.56 18.04
CA ALA A 166 -12.52 -17.65 17.63
C ALA A 166 -12.23 -16.71 16.45
N GLU A 167 -13.15 -16.68 15.48
CA GLU A 167 -13.09 -15.83 14.29
C GLU A 167 -13.14 -14.34 14.66
N GLY A 168 -14.06 -13.95 15.53
CA GLY A 168 -14.19 -12.56 15.96
C GLY A 168 -12.98 -12.06 16.75
N ARG A 169 -12.38 -12.89 17.59
CA ARG A 169 -11.13 -12.56 18.28
C ARG A 169 -9.95 -12.44 17.32
N LEU A 170 -9.85 -13.34 16.33
CA LEU A 170 -8.84 -13.26 15.29
C LEU A 170 -8.96 -11.95 14.51
N LEU A 171 -10.16 -11.59 14.05
CA LEU A 171 -10.42 -10.39 13.27
C LEU A 171 -10.08 -9.11 14.06
N ARG A 172 -10.45 -9.05 15.35
CA ARG A 172 -10.09 -7.91 16.22
C ARG A 172 -8.60 -7.81 16.47
N HIS A 173 -7.93 -8.95 16.60
CA HIS A 173 -6.47 -8.95 16.68
C HIS A 173 -5.85 -8.47 15.37
N ALA A 174 -6.33 -8.93 14.22
CA ALA A 174 -5.86 -8.52 12.91
C ALA A 174 -6.04 -7.01 12.69
N HIS A 175 -7.21 -6.47 13.03
CA HIS A 175 -7.49 -5.04 12.99
C HIS A 175 -6.54 -4.24 13.88
N GLY A 176 -6.43 -4.61 15.17
CA GLY A 176 -5.54 -3.92 16.10
C GLY A 176 -4.05 -4.00 15.70
N ALA A 177 -3.59 -5.13 15.16
CA ALA A 177 -2.24 -5.28 14.65
C ALA A 177 -1.99 -4.41 13.40
N ALA A 178 -3.01 -4.22 12.54
CA ALA A 178 -2.93 -3.33 11.38
C ALA A 178 -2.69 -1.88 11.81
N CYS A 179 -3.30 -1.41 12.88
CA CYS A 179 -3.12 -0.05 13.40
C CYS A 179 -1.67 0.30 13.79
N ALA A 180 -0.81 -0.70 13.99
CA ALA A 180 0.61 -0.47 14.21
C ALA A 180 1.40 -0.26 12.90
N GLN A 181 0.91 -0.77 11.77
CA GLN A 181 1.63 -0.78 10.50
C GLN A 181 1.10 0.25 9.49
N PHE A 182 -0.21 0.54 9.51
CA PHE A 182 -0.87 1.44 8.58
C PHE A 182 -1.27 2.75 9.24
N THR A 183 -1.43 3.81 8.47
CA THR A 183 -1.86 5.13 8.97
C THR A 183 -3.38 5.24 9.08
N THR A 184 -4.10 4.52 8.21
CA THR A 184 -5.54 4.35 8.28
C THR A 184 -5.87 2.87 8.37
N VAL A 185 -6.71 2.52 9.32
CA VAL A 185 -7.34 1.20 9.46
C VAL A 185 -8.80 1.44 9.80
N LEU A 186 -9.69 1.13 8.86
CA LEU A 186 -11.13 1.22 9.07
C LEU A 186 -11.74 -0.18 8.99
N GLY A 187 -12.60 -0.49 9.93
CA GLY A 187 -13.31 -1.76 9.99
C GLY A 187 -14.80 -1.56 10.17
N PRO A 188 -15.55 -2.61 10.54
CA PRO A 188 -17.00 -2.55 10.63
C PRO A 188 -17.57 -1.55 11.66
N GLU A 189 -16.73 -1.07 12.58
CA GLU A 189 -17.15 -0.07 13.58
C GLU A 189 -16.97 1.36 13.06
N ALA A 190 -16.17 1.58 12.01
CA ALA A 190 -15.96 2.90 11.44
C ALA A 190 -17.24 3.46 10.76
N ASN A 191 -17.82 2.70 9.87
CA ASN A 191 -19.10 3.03 9.20
C ASN A 191 -19.62 1.85 8.37
N ALA A 192 -20.85 1.99 7.84
CA ALA A 192 -21.54 0.93 7.11
C ALA A 192 -20.88 0.50 5.80
N LEU A 193 -19.98 1.30 5.22
CA LEU A 193 -19.26 0.97 3.99
C LEU A 193 -18.11 0.00 4.23
N HIS A 194 -17.65 -0.15 5.48
CA HIS A 194 -16.57 -1.04 5.88
C HIS A 194 -17.06 -2.27 6.64
N HIS A 195 -18.37 -2.61 6.54
CA HIS A 195 -19.00 -3.70 7.31
C HIS A 195 -18.42 -5.09 7.02
N ASP A 196 -17.76 -5.28 5.87
CA ASP A 196 -17.31 -6.59 5.35
C ASP A 196 -15.81 -6.67 5.04
N HIS A 197 -15.04 -5.64 5.36
CA HIS A 197 -13.59 -5.60 5.11
C HIS A 197 -12.87 -4.65 6.06
N PHE A 198 -11.53 -4.77 6.09
CA PHE A 198 -10.63 -3.76 6.65
C PHE A 198 -10.05 -2.94 5.51
N HIS A 199 -10.35 -1.65 5.50
CA HIS A 199 -9.64 -0.69 4.65
C HIS A 199 -8.33 -0.31 5.31
N LEU A 200 -7.22 -0.48 4.59
CA LEU A 200 -5.87 -0.19 5.04
C LEU A 200 -5.21 0.79 4.07
N ASP A 201 -4.64 1.89 4.57
CA ASP A 201 -3.83 2.80 3.75
C ASP A 201 -2.65 3.41 4.51
N LEU A 202 -1.76 4.07 3.79
CA LEU A 202 -0.63 4.83 4.31
C LEU A 202 -0.78 6.34 4.08
N GLY A 203 -2.03 6.81 3.96
CA GLY A 203 -2.34 8.20 3.73
C GLY A 203 -1.80 9.15 4.79
N CYS A 204 -1.53 10.38 4.37
CA CYS A 204 -1.07 11.43 5.25
C CYS A 204 -2.25 12.06 5.99
N HIS A 205 -2.29 11.92 7.31
CA HIS A 205 -3.27 12.55 8.17
C HIS A 205 -2.64 13.65 9.03
N GLY A 206 -3.34 14.79 9.10
CA GLY A 206 -2.88 15.97 9.84
C GLY A 206 -1.76 16.72 9.11
N LYS A 207 -1.32 17.84 9.69
CA LYS A 207 -0.33 18.72 9.04
C LYS A 207 1.08 18.10 8.92
N ALA A 208 1.41 17.17 9.78
CA ALA A 208 2.74 16.54 9.87
C ALA A 208 2.74 15.08 9.41
N CYS A 209 1.65 14.56 8.85
CA CYS A 209 1.49 13.15 8.47
C CYS A 209 1.77 12.16 9.62
N THR A 210 1.49 12.54 10.86
CA THR A 210 1.76 11.71 12.04
C THR A 210 0.49 11.20 12.73
N ALA A 211 -0.67 11.70 12.34
CA ALA A 211 -1.94 11.21 12.85
C ALA A 211 -2.28 9.85 12.23
N ARG A 212 -2.93 9.00 13.01
CA ARG A 212 -3.42 7.68 12.58
C ARG A 212 -4.92 7.60 12.85
N LEU A 213 -5.64 6.95 11.95
CA LEU A 213 -7.05 6.59 12.11
C LEU A 213 -7.11 5.08 12.32
N CYS A 214 -7.70 4.66 13.43
CA CYS A 214 -7.88 3.25 13.75
C CYS A 214 -9.29 3.07 14.34
N GLU A 215 -10.28 2.71 13.48
CA GLU A 215 -11.72 2.65 13.78
C GLU A 215 -12.38 1.36 13.28
#